data_54f14c7653bfa864047674718cfc7646
#
_entry.id   54f14c7653bfa864047674718cfc7646
#
_cell.length_a   1.000
_cell.length_b   1.000
_cell.length_c   1.000
_cell.angle_alpha   90.00
_cell.angle_beta   90.00
_cell.angle_gamma   90.00
#
_symmetry.space_group_name_H-M   'P 1'
#
loop_
_entity.id
_entity.type
_entity.pdbx_description
1 polymer ?
#
loop_
_entity_poly.entity_id
_entity_poly.type
_entity_poly.pdbx_seq_one_letter_code
_entity_poly.pdbx_strand_id
1 'polypeptide(L)'
;VNRNGATLSREASQPYLVRGMVRLIRRLEATGAKVVVMRDQSTAPLTPSDCVARNIHHLRRCAFVPASRRERALELTAARRTGIKAIDAQPMFCSRRLCPAVIGDAIVNKDNYHLTATYSRTLARWMSGQLPAFGG
;
A
#
# COMPACT_ATOMS: atom_id res chain seq x y z
N VAL A 1 -2.72 9.77 -19.05
CA VAL A 1 -2.82 10.52 -20.31
C VAL A 1 -1.42 10.57 -20.92
N ASN A 2 -1.27 10.25 -22.20
CA ASN A 2 -0.01 10.41 -22.92
C ASN A 2 0.14 11.86 -23.45
N ARG A 3 1.27 12.16 -24.14
CA ARG A 3 1.53 13.49 -24.72
C ARG A 3 0.45 13.97 -25.70
N ASN A 4 -0.31 13.06 -26.27
CA ASN A 4 -1.37 13.35 -27.27
C ASN A 4 -2.77 13.37 -26.63
N GLY A 5 -2.89 13.43 -25.30
CA GLY A 5 -4.17 13.47 -24.60
C GLY A 5 -4.90 12.12 -24.50
N ALA A 6 -4.40 11.06 -25.11
CA ALA A 6 -5.03 9.74 -25.03
C ALA A 6 -4.87 9.11 -23.65
N THR A 7 -5.89 8.41 -23.19
CA THR A 7 -5.86 7.66 -21.94
C THR A 7 -5.02 6.40 -22.13
N LEU A 8 -3.97 6.26 -21.30
CA LEU A 8 -3.17 5.04 -21.26
C LEU A 8 -3.88 3.97 -20.45
N SER A 9 -3.73 2.71 -20.85
CA SER A 9 -4.07 1.59 -19.99
C SER A 9 -3.24 1.64 -18.69
N ARG A 10 -3.72 0.97 -17.64
CA ARG A 10 -2.97 0.86 -16.36
C ARG A 10 -1.55 0.33 -16.60
N GLU A 11 -1.42 -0.67 -17.43
CA GLU A 11 -0.15 -1.33 -17.74
C GLU A 11 0.81 -0.40 -18.50
N ALA A 12 0.30 0.29 -19.52
CA ALA A 12 1.06 1.25 -20.31
C ALA A 12 1.46 2.50 -19.51
N SER A 13 0.73 2.87 -18.46
CA SER A 13 1.05 4.01 -17.60
C SER A 13 2.16 3.72 -16.59
N GLN A 14 2.37 2.46 -16.18
CA GLN A 14 3.34 2.10 -15.15
C GLN A 14 4.77 2.64 -15.38
N PRO A 15 5.40 2.52 -16.56
CA PRO A 15 6.75 3.04 -16.77
C PRO A 15 6.85 4.56 -16.58
N TYR A 16 5.79 5.30 -16.91
CA TYR A 16 5.74 6.76 -16.73
C TYR A 16 5.63 7.12 -15.24
N LEU A 17 4.77 6.40 -14.49
CA LEU A 17 4.61 6.60 -13.07
C LEU A 17 5.90 6.29 -12.30
N VAL A 18 6.56 5.16 -12.61
CA VAL A 18 7.85 4.82 -12.01
C VAL A 18 8.91 5.89 -12.29
N ARG A 19 9.01 6.38 -13.54
CA ARG A 19 9.95 7.46 -13.88
C ARG A 19 9.63 8.75 -13.13
N GLY A 20 8.34 9.09 -13.00
CA GLY A 20 7.90 10.24 -12.21
C GLY A 20 8.29 10.13 -10.75
N MET A 21 8.04 8.97 -10.14
CA MET A 21 8.40 8.67 -8.76
C MET A 21 9.91 8.72 -8.52
N VAL A 22 10.71 8.12 -9.42
CA VAL A 22 12.19 8.19 -9.36
C VAL A 22 12.68 9.65 -9.38
N ARG A 23 12.11 10.49 -10.25
CA ARG A 23 12.48 11.92 -10.30
C ARG A 23 12.11 12.65 -9.01
N LEU A 24 10.92 12.36 -8.46
CA LEU A 24 10.49 12.95 -7.19
C LEU A 24 11.42 12.55 -6.04
N ILE A 25 11.72 11.26 -5.91
CA ILE A 25 12.63 10.75 -4.89
C ILE A 25 13.99 11.45 -4.96
N ARG A 26 14.60 11.52 -6.14
CA ARG A 26 15.91 12.19 -6.32
C ARG A 26 15.87 13.68 -5.98
N ARG A 27 14.77 14.37 -6.27
CA ARG A 27 14.60 15.77 -5.88
C ARG A 27 14.52 15.94 -4.37
N LEU A 28 13.80 15.05 -3.68
CA LEU A 28 13.72 15.08 -2.22
C LEU A 28 15.08 14.76 -1.58
N GLU A 29 15.80 13.75 -2.08
CA GLU A 29 17.15 13.43 -1.60
C GLU A 29 18.13 14.59 -1.81
N ALA A 30 18.01 15.33 -2.92
CA ALA A 30 18.85 16.48 -3.19
C ALA A 30 18.64 17.65 -2.20
N THR A 31 17.56 17.67 -1.42
CA THR A 31 17.36 18.61 -0.31
C THR A 31 17.96 18.13 1.01
N GLY A 32 18.64 16.99 1.03
CA GLY A 32 19.15 16.35 2.25
C GLY A 32 18.12 15.50 2.99
N ALA A 33 16.89 15.36 2.46
CA ALA A 33 15.85 14.57 3.10
C ALA A 33 16.15 13.06 3.01
N LYS A 34 15.93 12.33 4.11
CA LYS A 34 15.92 10.86 4.11
C LYS A 34 14.58 10.39 3.57
N VAL A 35 14.58 9.77 2.40
CA VAL A 35 13.36 9.33 1.71
C VAL A 35 13.14 7.84 1.94
N VAL A 36 11.91 7.49 2.31
CA VAL A 36 11.42 6.12 2.39
C VAL A 36 10.12 6.02 1.62
N VAL A 37 9.93 4.97 0.86
CA VAL A 37 8.65 4.70 0.20
C VAL A 37 7.95 3.54 0.87
N MET A 38 6.64 3.64 1.01
CA MET A 38 5.81 2.54 1.47
C MET A 38 4.97 2.03 0.31
N ARG A 39 4.91 0.70 0.16
CA ARG A 39 4.01 0.06 -0.78
C ARG A 39 2.57 0.31 -0.38
N ASP A 40 1.75 0.68 -1.36
CA ASP A 40 0.31 0.77 -1.18
C ASP A 40 -0.30 -0.61 -0.91
N GLN A 41 -1.39 -0.64 -0.15
CA GLN A 41 -2.10 -1.87 0.17
C GLN A 41 -2.97 -2.34 -1.00
N SER A 42 -3.33 -3.63 -1.00
CA SER A 42 -4.28 -4.17 -1.96
C SER A 42 -5.66 -3.57 -1.76
N THR A 43 -6.26 -3.07 -2.83
CA THR A 43 -7.63 -2.55 -2.83
C THR A 43 -8.63 -3.65 -2.51
N ALA A 44 -9.53 -3.42 -1.58
CA ALA A 44 -10.62 -4.31 -1.30
C ALA A 44 -11.72 -4.18 -2.39
N PRO A 45 -12.29 -5.29 -2.88
CA PRO A 45 -13.33 -5.25 -3.92
C PRO A 45 -14.70 -4.81 -3.38
N LEU A 46 -14.86 -4.82 -2.06
CA LEU A 46 -16.08 -4.43 -1.32
C LEU A 46 -15.68 -3.43 -0.26
N THR A 47 -16.62 -2.67 0.29
CA THR A 47 -16.42 -1.92 1.52
C THR A 47 -16.35 -2.90 2.71
N PRO A 48 -15.16 -3.14 3.30
CA PRO A 48 -15.04 -4.21 4.30
C PRO A 48 -15.87 -3.96 5.56
N SER A 49 -16.02 -2.71 6.00
CA SER A 49 -16.85 -2.35 7.14
C SER A 49 -18.31 -2.74 6.93
N ASP A 50 -18.88 -2.47 5.75
CA ASP A 50 -20.26 -2.82 5.42
C ASP A 50 -20.46 -4.33 5.31
N CYS A 51 -19.46 -5.03 4.76
CA CYS A 51 -19.49 -6.48 4.70
C CYS A 51 -19.48 -7.09 6.10
N VAL A 52 -18.60 -6.62 6.99
CA VAL A 52 -18.50 -7.09 8.38
C VAL A 52 -19.82 -6.85 9.13
N ALA A 53 -20.42 -5.66 9.00
CA ALA A 53 -21.69 -5.35 9.63
C ALA A 53 -22.81 -6.32 9.24
N ARG A 54 -22.84 -6.75 7.98
CA ARG A 54 -23.84 -7.71 7.47
C ARG A 54 -23.48 -9.17 7.73
N ASN A 55 -22.26 -9.49 8.09
CA ASN A 55 -21.77 -10.85 8.24
C ASN A 55 -21.02 -11.08 9.55
N ILE A 56 -21.48 -10.48 10.64
CA ILE A 56 -20.79 -10.50 11.94
C ILE A 56 -20.43 -11.91 12.44
N HIS A 57 -21.26 -12.90 12.15
CA HIS A 57 -21.03 -14.30 12.50
C HIS A 57 -20.27 -15.11 11.43
N HIS A 58 -19.95 -14.48 10.29
CA HIS A 58 -19.33 -15.14 9.15
C HIS A 58 -18.26 -14.27 8.49
N LEU A 59 -17.33 -13.70 9.27
CA LEU A 59 -16.33 -12.72 8.85
C LEU A 59 -15.46 -13.19 7.68
N ARG A 60 -15.26 -14.49 7.51
CA ARG A 60 -14.51 -15.06 6.37
C ARG A 60 -15.12 -14.70 5.01
N ARG A 61 -16.43 -14.41 4.94
CA ARG A 61 -17.09 -13.96 3.70
C ARG A 61 -16.64 -12.59 3.26
N CYS A 62 -16.06 -11.79 4.15
CA CYS A 62 -15.57 -10.45 3.88
C CYS A 62 -14.07 -10.43 3.53
N ALA A 63 -13.42 -11.58 3.54
CA ALA A 63 -12.05 -11.68 3.10
C ALA A 63 -11.97 -11.66 1.57
N PHE A 64 -10.90 -11.10 1.02
CA PHE A 64 -10.68 -11.01 -0.42
C PHE A 64 -9.28 -11.49 -0.82
N VAL A 65 -9.13 -11.84 -2.09
CA VAL A 65 -7.83 -12.24 -2.63
C VAL A 65 -7.03 -10.96 -2.91
N PRO A 66 -5.79 -10.85 -2.43
CA PRO A 66 -4.96 -9.68 -2.73
C PRO A 66 -4.73 -9.58 -4.24
N ALA A 67 -4.66 -8.35 -4.74
CA ALA A 67 -4.27 -8.09 -6.12
C ALA A 67 -2.98 -8.83 -6.43
N SER A 68 -2.96 -9.51 -7.57
CA SER A 68 -1.90 -10.46 -7.90
C SER A 68 -0.53 -9.78 -7.86
N ARG A 69 0.51 -10.55 -7.51
CA ARG A 69 1.93 -10.14 -7.59
C ARG A 69 2.35 -9.59 -8.96
N ARG A 70 1.54 -9.74 -10.00
CA ARG A 70 1.73 -9.14 -11.32
C ARG A 70 1.54 -7.63 -11.32
N GLU A 71 0.77 -7.08 -10.38
CA GLU A 71 0.81 -5.65 -10.10
C GLU A 71 2.15 -5.36 -9.40
N ARG A 72 3.16 -5.08 -10.22
CA ARG A 72 4.44 -4.61 -9.72
C ARG A 72 4.17 -3.34 -8.93
N ALA A 73 4.37 -3.40 -7.62
CA ALA A 73 4.26 -2.21 -6.79
C ALA A 73 5.21 -1.16 -7.36
N LEU A 74 4.64 -0.05 -7.83
CA LEU A 74 5.39 1.03 -8.48
C LEU A 74 6.42 1.59 -7.51
N GLU A 75 6.04 1.70 -6.25
CA GLU A 75 6.83 2.18 -5.13
C GLU A 75 8.08 1.32 -4.94
N LEU A 76 7.92 0.00 -4.88
CA LEU A 76 9.06 -0.93 -4.72
C LEU A 76 9.98 -0.91 -5.94
N THR A 77 9.42 -0.67 -7.14
CA THR A 77 10.22 -0.55 -8.36
C THR A 77 11.02 0.76 -8.37
N ALA A 78 10.40 1.87 -7.96
CA ALA A 78 11.06 3.16 -7.85
C ALA A 78 12.16 3.13 -6.78
N ALA A 79 11.89 2.55 -5.61
CA ALA A 79 12.85 2.39 -4.53
C ALA A 79 14.10 1.61 -4.99
N ARG A 80 13.91 0.46 -5.67
CA ARG A 80 15.04 -0.30 -6.23
C ARG A 80 15.88 0.50 -7.22
N ARG A 81 15.24 1.38 -8.02
CA ARG A 81 15.97 2.21 -9.00
C ARG A 81 16.73 3.38 -8.39
N THR A 82 16.31 3.82 -7.22
CA THR A 82 16.96 4.93 -6.51
C THR A 82 17.86 4.46 -5.38
N GLY A 83 17.79 3.21 -4.96
CA GLY A 83 18.56 2.67 -3.84
C GLY A 83 17.98 3.03 -2.46
N ILE A 84 16.81 3.69 -2.39
CA ILE A 84 16.22 4.06 -1.11
C ILE A 84 15.51 2.88 -0.45
N LYS A 85 15.27 3.00 0.86
CA LYS A 85 14.50 2.01 1.62
C LYS A 85 13.04 1.97 1.15
N ALA A 86 12.55 0.76 0.93
CA ALA A 86 11.13 0.49 0.70
C ALA A 86 10.55 -0.30 1.88
N ILE A 87 9.35 0.08 2.31
CA ILE A 87 8.57 -0.62 3.32
C ILE A 87 7.44 -1.36 2.60
N ASP A 88 7.44 -2.70 2.67
CA ASP A 88 6.32 -3.50 2.20
C ASP A 88 5.41 -3.87 3.38
N ALA A 89 4.33 -3.10 3.54
CA ALA A 89 3.36 -3.32 4.59
C ALA A 89 2.30 -4.39 4.25
N GLN A 90 2.31 -4.92 3.02
CA GLN A 90 1.33 -5.91 2.57
C GLN A 90 1.18 -7.13 3.51
N PRO A 91 2.26 -7.70 4.09
CA PRO A 91 2.15 -8.82 5.04
C PRO A 91 1.39 -8.49 6.33
N MET A 92 1.25 -7.20 6.67
CA MET A 92 0.50 -6.76 7.84
C MET A 92 -1.01 -6.81 7.61
N PHE A 93 -1.45 -6.83 6.36
CA PHE A 93 -2.87 -6.80 5.97
C PHE A 93 -3.34 -8.11 5.36
N CYS A 94 -2.46 -8.82 4.68
CA CYS A 94 -2.80 -9.95 3.85
C CYS A 94 -1.76 -11.07 4.00
N SER A 95 -2.23 -12.29 3.98
CA SER A 95 -1.39 -13.43 3.62
C SER A 95 -1.11 -13.42 2.11
N ARG A 96 -0.36 -14.42 1.64
CA ARG A 96 -0.15 -14.60 0.19
C ARG A 96 -1.45 -14.90 -0.58
N ARG A 97 -2.49 -15.37 0.07
CA ARG A 97 -3.72 -15.86 -0.56
C ARG A 97 -4.96 -15.06 -0.18
N LEU A 98 -4.94 -14.40 0.96
CA LEU A 98 -6.15 -13.82 1.54
C LEU A 98 -5.84 -12.56 2.34
N CYS A 99 -6.69 -11.56 2.18
CA CYS A 99 -6.75 -10.35 3.00
C CYS A 99 -8.01 -10.45 3.87
N PRO A 100 -7.89 -10.70 5.16
CA PRO A 100 -9.04 -10.71 6.05
C PRO A 100 -9.57 -9.30 6.26
N ALA A 101 -10.89 -9.16 6.43
CA ALA A 101 -11.51 -7.87 6.76
C ALA A 101 -11.29 -7.49 8.23
N VAL A 102 -11.03 -8.47 9.09
CA VAL A 102 -10.77 -8.28 10.53
C VAL A 102 -9.48 -9.01 10.91
N ILE A 103 -8.61 -8.35 11.66
CA ILE A 103 -7.39 -8.92 12.25
C ILE A 103 -7.40 -8.57 13.74
N GLY A 104 -7.29 -9.60 14.58
CA GLY A 104 -7.57 -9.44 16.02
C GLY A 104 -8.99 -8.91 16.20
N ASP A 105 -9.12 -7.83 16.95
CA ASP A 105 -10.42 -7.20 17.25
C ASP A 105 -10.69 -5.96 16.39
N ALA A 106 -9.91 -5.73 15.32
CA ALA A 106 -10.02 -4.52 14.51
C ALA A 106 -10.42 -4.83 13.07
N ILE A 107 -11.38 -4.08 12.55
CA ILE A 107 -11.66 -4.02 11.11
C ILE A 107 -10.45 -3.35 10.45
N VAL A 108 -9.87 -4.01 9.46
CA VAL A 108 -8.65 -3.55 8.80
C VAL A 108 -8.90 -2.30 7.97
N ASN A 109 -9.87 -2.36 7.07
CA ASN A 109 -10.15 -1.28 6.14
C ASN A 109 -11.50 -0.61 6.44
N LYS A 110 -11.50 0.72 6.46
CA LYS A 110 -12.71 1.54 6.55
C LYS A 110 -13.53 1.45 5.27
N ASP A 111 -12.86 1.52 4.15
CA ASP A 111 -13.40 1.46 2.80
C ASP A 111 -12.45 0.65 1.88
N ASN A 112 -12.60 0.77 0.59
CA ASN A 112 -11.80 0.01 -0.38
C ASN A 112 -10.30 0.35 -0.36
N TYR A 113 -9.91 1.54 0.17
CA TYR A 113 -8.56 2.10 0.04
C TYR A 113 -7.91 2.47 1.38
N HIS A 114 -8.70 2.76 2.43
CA HIS A 114 -8.19 3.34 3.65
C HIS A 114 -8.26 2.37 4.82
N LEU A 115 -7.22 2.35 5.64
CA LEU A 115 -7.22 1.64 6.90
C LEU A 115 -8.16 2.31 7.92
N THR A 116 -8.68 1.52 8.84
CA THR A 116 -9.33 2.09 10.03
C THR A 116 -8.28 2.72 10.95
N ALA A 117 -8.67 3.76 11.67
CA ALA A 117 -7.79 4.38 12.68
C ALA A 117 -7.41 3.38 13.78
N THR A 118 -8.33 2.48 14.16
CA THR A 118 -8.07 1.43 15.15
C THR A 118 -6.98 0.50 14.67
N TYR A 119 -7.09 -0.04 13.46
CA TYR A 119 -6.08 -0.95 12.93
C TYR A 119 -4.75 -0.25 12.69
N SER A 120 -4.75 0.98 12.18
CA SER A 120 -3.51 1.76 11.99
C SER A 120 -2.72 1.95 13.28
N ARG A 121 -3.39 2.15 14.43
CA ARG A 121 -2.72 2.27 15.73
C ARG A 121 -1.99 0.98 16.12
N THR A 122 -2.53 -0.19 15.79
CA THR A 122 -1.86 -1.47 16.09
C THR A 122 -0.53 -1.63 15.34
N LEU A 123 -0.38 -0.94 14.21
CA LEU A 123 0.83 -0.98 13.38
C LEU A 123 1.92 0.01 13.83
N ALA A 124 1.63 0.92 14.75
CA ALA A 124 2.54 2.01 15.11
C ALA A 124 3.94 1.51 15.53
N ARG A 125 4.01 0.51 16.41
CA ARG A 125 5.29 -0.06 16.86
C ARG A 125 6.06 -0.73 15.72
N TRP A 126 5.37 -1.49 14.87
CA TRP A 126 5.99 -2.10 13.71
C TRP A 126 6.52 -1.04 12.74
N MET A 127 5.71 -0.02 12.42
CA MET A 127 6.09 1.07 11.53
C MET A 127 7.30 1.84 12.06
N SER A 128 7.32 2.14 13.35
CA SER A 128 8.45 2.82 14.01
C SER A 128 9.77 2.05 13.80
N GLY A 129 9.74 0.72 13.88
CA GLY A 129 10.91 -0.13 13.58
C GLY A 129 11.31 -0.19 12.10
N GLN A 130 10.42 0.25 11.19
CA GLN A 130 10.73 0.30 9.76
C GLN A 130 11.36 1.63 9.34
N LEU A 131 11.10 2.71 10.07
CA LEU A 131 11.63 4.03 9.75
C LEU A 131 13.14 4.10 10.06
N PRO A 132 13.93 4.85 9.25
CA PRO A 132 15.32 5.12 9.60
C PRO A 132 15.36 5.94 10.90
N ALA A 133 16.38 5.71 11.73
CA ALA A 133 16.61 6.56 12.87
C ALA A 133 16.75 8.01 12.37
N PHE A 134 15.90 8.88 12.83
CA PHE A 134 16.08 10.31 12.67
C PHE A 134 17.12 10.70 13.73
N GLY A 135 18.37 10.85 13.26
CA GLY A 135 19.42 11.35 14.13
C GLY A 135 19.02 12.73 14.62
N GLY A 136 19.06 12.94 15.93
CA GLY A 136 19.07 14.27 16.51
C GLY A 136 20.32 15.03 16.10
#